data_ac776675d2b6485f92dbfe98dcbc6376
#
_entry.id   ac776675d2b6485f92dbfe98dcbc6376
#
_cell.length_a   1.000
_cell.length_b   1.000
_cell.length_c   1.000
_cell.angle_alpha   90.00
_cell.angle_beta   90.00
_cell.angle_gamma   90.00
#
_symmetry.space_group_name_H-M   'P 1'
#
loop_
_entity.id
_entity.type
_entity.pdbx_description
1 polymer ?
#
loop_
_entity_poly.entity_id
_entity_poly.type
_entity_poly.pdbx_seq_one_letter_code
_entity_poly.pdbx_strand_id
1 'polypeptide(L)'
;MFSGIVQGTGKVSKVISNKDHISLEISAPKNFNKGLKKGASISVDGVCLTSVDKGINKLRFDVIEETIARTNLKEIEKGSIVNLER
;
A
#
# COMPACT_ATOMS: atom_id res chain seq x y z
N MET A 1 -9.87 12.01 -4.26
CA MET A 1 -9.19 12.80 -3.21
C MET A 1 -9.32 12.09 -1.86
N PHE A 2 -8.27 12.11 -1.09
CA PHE A 2 -8.29 11.54 0.25
C PHE A 2 -8.59 12.62 1.29
N SER A 3 -9.32 12.23 2.32
CA SER A 3 -9.71 13.16 3.38
C SER A 3 -8.60 13.39 4.41
N GLY A 4 -7.58 12.54 4.39
CA GLY A 4 -6.54 12.54 5.42
C GLY A 4 -6.93 11.76 6.66
N ILE A 5 -8.10 11.13 6.66
CA ILE A 5 -8.57 10.35 7.81
C ILE A 5 -8.12 8.91 7.65
N VAL A 6 -7.28 8.45 8.56
CA VAL A 6 -6.78 7.08 8.56
C VAL A 6 -7.92 6.12 8.92
N GLN A 7 -8.17 5.14 8.04
CA GLN A 7 -9.23 4.16 8.23
C GLN A 7 -8.73 2.88 8.91
N GLY A 8 -7.43 2.74 9.03
CA GLY A 8 -6.82 1.60 9.67
C GLY A 8 -5.34 1.56 9.42
N THR A 9 -4.68 0.59 10.01
CA THR A 9 -3.26 0.36 9.78
C THR A 9 -3.07 -0.99 9.13
N GLY A 10 -2.06 -1.10 8.27
CA GLY A 10 -1.67 -2.35 7.66
C GLY A 10 -0.25 -2.69 8.03
N LYS A 11 0.11 -3.94 7.83
CA LYS A 11 1.47 -4.41 8.07
C LYS A 11 2.06 -4.86 6.75
N VAL A 12 3.24 -4.37 6.43
CA VAL A 12 3.94 -4.77 5.22
C VAL A 12 4.41 -6.21 5.38
N SER A 13 3.83 -7.11 4.57
CA SER A 13 4.15 -8.54 4.64
C SER A 13 5.25 -8.95 3.68
N LYS A 14 5.41 -8.21 2.56
CA LYS A 14 6.47 -8.48 1.59
C LYS A 14 6.94 -7.20 0.94
N VAL A 15 8.24 -7.12 0.68
CA VAL A 15 8.85 -6.07 -0.12
C VAL A 15 9.76 -6.78 -1.12
N ILE A 16 9.43 -6.67 -2.41
CA ILE A 16 10.20 -7.33 -3.46
C ILE A 16 10.74 -6.27 -4.39
N SER A 17 12.07 -6.15 -4.44
CA SER A 17 12.74 -5.20 -5.32
C SER A 17 12.87 -5.79 -6.71
N ASN A 18 12.38 -5.06 -7.69
CA ASN A 18 12.53 -5.39 -9.10
C ASN A 18 13.40 -4.32 -9.76
N LYS A 19 13.69 -4.52 -11.05
CA LYS A 19 14.58 -3.59 -11.76
C LYS A 19 14.08 -2.15 -11.76
N ASP A 20 12.78 -1.96 -12.02
CA ASP A 20 12.20 -0.63 -12.22
C ASP A 20 11.19 -0.23 -11.14
N HIS A 21 10.89 -1.11 -10.22
CA HIS A 21 9.88 -0.85 -9.21
C HIS A 21 10.06 -1.76 -8.00
N ILE A 22 9.30 -1.46 -6.97
CA ILE A 22 9.23 -2.30 -5.78
C ILE A 22 7.79 -2.77 -5.65
N SER A 23 7.59 -4.07 -5.45
CA SER A 23 6.28 -4.63 -5.16
C SER A 23 6.09 -4.73 -3.67
N LEU A 24 5.00 -4.15 -3.17
CA LEU A 24 4.62 -4.18 -1.77
C LEU A 24 3.40 -5.05 -1.59
N GLU A 25 3.42 -5.92 -0.60
CA GLU A 25 2.23 -6.62 -0.16
C GLU A 25 1.94 -6.17 1.28
N ILE A 26 0.71 -5.72 1.51
CA ILE A 26 0.30 -5.18 2.79
C ILE A 26 -0.88 -5.98 3.30
N SER A 27 -0.77 -6.47 4.54
CA SER A 27 -1.89 -7.09 5.23
C SER A 27 -2.78 -5.98 5.78
N ALA A 28 -4.01 -5.92 5.28
CA ALA A 28 -4.97 -4.89 5.65
C ALA A 28 -5.85 -5.35 6.82
N PRO A 29 -6.49 -4.41 7.54
CA PRO A 29 -7.44 -4.76 8.58
C PRO A 29 -8.62 -5.55 8.03
N LYS A 30 -9.27 -6.32 8.89
CA LYS A 30 -10.47 -7.07 8.53
C LYS A 30 -11.50 -6.13 7.91
N ASN A 31 -12.08 -6.55 6.79
CA ASN A 31 -13.10 -5.80 6.05
C ASN A 31 -12.61 -4.53 5.35
N PHE A 32 -11.33 -4.18 5.44
CA PHE A 32 -10.82 -3.00 4.75
C PHE A 32 -11.02 -3.13 3.22
N ASN A 33 -10.83 -4.33 2.68
CA ASN A 33 -10.95 -4.60 1.25
C ASN A 33 -12.38 -4.82 0.77
N LYS A 34 -13.35 -4.80 1.66
CA LYS A 34 -14.73 -5.09 1.29
C LYS A 34 -15.22 -4.08 0.25
N GLY A 35 -15.69 -4.59 -0.89
CA GLY A 35 -16.16 -3.74 -1.99
C GLY A 35 -15.07 -3.02 -2.75
N LEU A 36 -13.81 -3.21 -2.39
CA LEU A 36 -12.70 -2.58 -3.09
C LEU A 36 -12.45 -3.27 -4.41
N LYS A 37 -12.30 -2.50 -5.47
CA LYS A 37 -12.02 -3.05 -6.80
C LYS A 37 -10.53 -3.02 -7.08
N LYS A 38 -10.07 -3.98 -7.89
CA LYS A 38 -8.71 -3.96 -8.44
C LYS A 38 -8.52 -2.63 -9.19
N GLY A 39 -7.38 -2.01 -9.01
CA GLY A 39 -7.10 -0.71 -9.61
C GLY A 39 -7.54 0.47 -8.75
N ALA A 40 -8.14 0.23 -7.59
CA ALA A 40 -8.53 1.31 -6.68
C ALA A 40 -7.30 2.02 -6.12
N SER A 41 -7.45 3.32 -5.89
CA SER A 41 -6.42 4.13 -5.25
C SER A 41 -6.56 4.05 -3.73
N ILE A 42 -5.43 3.85 -3.06
CA ILE A 42 -5.38 3.77 -1.61
C ILE A 42 -4.21 4.63 -1.14
N SER A 43 -4.43 5.40 -0.09
CA SER A 43 -3.36 6.15 0.54
C SER A 43 -2.62 5.24 1.52
N VAL A 44 -1.31 5.09 1.31
CA VAL A 44 -0.43 4.33 2.19
C VAL A 44 0.54 5.34 2.80
N ASP A 45 0.43 5.60 4.09
CA ASP A 45 1.20 6.65 4.79
C ASP A 45 1.12 7.99 4.06
N GLY A 46 -0.07 8.32 3.53
CA GLY A 46 -0.28 9.57 2.83
C GLY A 46 0.10 9.56 1.35
N VAL A 47 0.64 8.47 0.85
CA VAL A 47 1.03 8.35 -0.56
C VAL A 47 -0.04 7.59 -1.32
N CYS A 48 -0.58 8.20 -2.38
CA CYS A 48 -1.61 7.56 -3.21
C CYS A 48 -0.99 6.49 -4.10
N LEU A 49 -1.39 5.25 -3.86
CA LEU A 49 -0.93 4.11 -4.65
C LEU A 49 -2.12 3.40 -5.28
N THR A 50 -1.89 2.80 -6.44
CA THR A 50 -2.91 2.04 -7.14
C THR A 50 -2.74 0.55 -6.85
N SER A 51 -3.80 -0.08 -6.37
CA SER A 51 -3.78 -1.50 -6.09
C SER A 51 -3.74 -2.29 -7.39
N VAL A 52 -2.72 -3.13 -7.57
CA VAL A 52 -2.61 -3.99 -8.76
C VAL A 52 -3.26 -5.35 -8.52
N ASP A 53 -3.46 -5.70 -7.26
CA ASP A 53 -4.13 -6.94 -6.90
C ASP A 53 -4.65 -6.81 -5.48
N LYS A 54 -5.62 -7.64 -5.14
CA LYS A 54 -6.14 -7.71 -3.78
C LYS A 54 -6.59 -9.12 -3.48
N GLY A 55 -6.40 -9.53 -2.24
CA GLY A 55 -6.95 -10.77 -1.71
C GLY A 55 -7.80 -10.45 -0.51
N ILE A 56 -8.15 -11.48 0.24
CA ILE A 56 -8.82 -11.31 1.52
C ILE A 56 -7.81 -10.70 2.48
N ASN A 57 -8.06 -9.48 2.94
CA ASN A 57 -7.20 -8.77 3.89
C ASN A 57 -5.77 -8.54 3.37
N LYS A 58 -5.56 -8.51 2.05
CA LYS A 58 -4.26 -8.24 1.46
C LYS A 58 -4.39 -7.28 0.29
N LEU A 59 -3.38 -6.42 0.15
CA LEU A 59 -3.28 -5.46 -0.95
C LEU A 59 -1.88 -5.56 -1.52
N ARG A 60 -1.77 -5.47 -2.84
CA ARG A 60 -0.47 -5.44 -3.50
C ARG A 60 -0.36 -4.20 -4.37
N PHE A 61 0.79 -3.57 -4.29
CA PHE A 61 1.11 -2.36 -5.05
C PHE A 61 2.46 -2.52 -5.73
N ASP A 62 2.55 -2.04 -6.97
CA ASP A 62 3.83 -1.88 -7.64
C ASP A 62 4.16 -0.40 -7.59
N VAL A 63 5.29 -0.05 -6.99
CA VAL A 63 5.68 1.35 -6.74
C VAL A 63 6.95 1.64 -7.52
N ILE A 64 6.89 2.63 -8.40
CA ILE A 64 8.05 2.99 -9.22
C ILE A 64 9.15 3.63 -8.35
N GLU A 65 10.39 3.48 -8.79
CA GLU A 65 11.55 3.96 -8.04
C GLU A 65 11.48 5.44 -7.72
N GLU A 66 11.00 6.25 -8.63
CA GLU A 66 10.86 7.69 -8.40
C GLU A 66 9.94 8.00 -7.22
N THR A 67 8.82 7.31 -7.14
CA THR A 67 7.88 7.48 -6.02
C THR A 67 8.53 7.05 -4.70
N ILE A 68 9.28 5.96 -4.71
CA ILE A 68 10.02 5.48 -3.54
C ILE A 68 11.00 6.55 -3.08
N ALA A 69 11.77 7.12 -4.01
CA ALA A 69 12.82 8.10 -3.69
C ALA A 69 12.27 9.41 -3.14
N ARG A 70 11.06 9.81 -3.57
CA ARG A 70 10.46 11.10 -3.20
C ARG A 70 9.56 11.04 -1.98
N THR A 71 9.38 9.87 -1.40
CA THR A 71 8.46 9.68 -0.29
C THR A 71 9.16 8.93 0.83
N ASN A 72 8.46 8.77 1.96
CA ASN A 72 8.98 7.95 3.05
C ASN A 72 8.87 6.46 2.78
N LEU A 73 8.34 6.07 1.61
CA LEU A 73 8.20 4.65 1.26
C LEU A 73 9.56 3.96 1.13
N LYS A 74 10.64 4.72 0.89
CA LYS A 74 11.99 4.15 0.84
C LYS A 74 12.43 3.51 2.15
N GLU A 75 11.79 3.89 3.25
CA GLU A 75 12.10 3.35 4.57
C GLU A 75 11.24 2.17 4.94
N ILE A 76 10.28 1.81 4.08
CA ILE A 76 9.37 0.70 4.34
C ILE A 76 10.09 -0.63 4.13
N GLU A 77 9.92 -1.52 5.07
CA GLU A 77 10.46 -2.88 5.01
C GLU A 77 9.45 -3.86 5.56
N LYS A 78 9.72 -5.14 5.37
CA LYS A 78 8.85 -6.19 5.91
C LYS A 78 8.67 -5.98 7.41
N GLY A 79 7.44 -5.98 7.85
CA GLY A 79 7.08 -5.74 9.25
C GLY A 79 6.69 -4.31 9.56
N SER A 80 6.96 -3.35 8.66
CA SER A 80 6.55 -1.96 8.87
C SER A 80 5.04 -1.84 9.00
N ILE A 81 4.61 -0.92 9.86
CA ILE A 81 3.19 -0.60 10.03
C ILE A 81 2.92 0.69 9.24
N VAL A 82 1.89 0.68 8.44
CA VAL A 82 1.53 1.82 7.60
C VAL A 82 0.07 2.24 7.82
N ASN A 83 -0.21 3.51 7.66
CA ASN A 83 -1.57 4.04 7.74
C ASN A 83 -2.25 3.85 6.38
N LEU A 84 -3.50 3.41 6.41
CA LEU A 84 -4.29 3.15 5.20
C LEU A 84 -5.55 4.00 5.16
N GLU A 85 -5.83 4.53 3.96
CA GLU A 85 -7.06 5.26 3.68
C GLU A 85 -7.54 4.88 2.27
N ARG A 86 -8.80 4.46 2.15
CA ARG A 86 -9.40 4.17 0.86
C ARG A 86 -9.81 5.43 0.13
#